data_fd101d79af83f1aaabf166c9255b4352
#
_entry.id   fd101d79af83f1aaabf166c9255b4352
#
_cell.length_a   1.000
_cell.length_b   1.000
_cell.length_c   1.000
_cell.angle_alpha   90.00
_cell.angle_beta   90.00
_cell.angle_gamma   90.00
#
_symmetry.space_group_name_H-M   'P 1'
#
loop_
_entity.id
_entity.type
_entity.pdbx_description
1 polymer ?
#
loop_
_entity_poly.entity_id
_entity_poly.type
_entity_poly.pdbx_seq_one_letter_code
_entity_poly.pdbx_strand_id
1 'polypeptide(L)'
;MALVGSSAIGYVMADGEKARLRFVRAMRRSLIHMHERIRYEKPSLAALLAGINLDATPEERQLSTLLHACSERISRGSNPQLVQVFGRESRRLTGYAVLGKADRCAFESVLAELGRTGMSEQLRLIGAADERLRQREEEIAAECQVRARLIRTLGVTAGAAAFMLLV
;
A
#
# COMPACT_ATOMS: atom_id res chain seq x y z
N MET A 1 -14.48 -20.63 28.73
CA MET A 1 -15.00 -19.60 27.79
C MET A 1 -14.02 -18.49 27.46
N ALA A 2 -12.85 -18.38 28.10
CA ALA A 2 -11.87 -17.29 27.83
C ALA A 2 -10.86 -17.57 26.69
N LEU A 3 -10.71 -18.80 26.23
CA LEU A 3 -9.71 -19.18 25.22
C LEU A 3 -10.10 -18.89 23.75
N VAL A 4 -11.39 -18.65 23.48
CA VAL A 4 -11.90 -18.36 22.12
C VAL A 4 -11.68 -16.89 21.73
N GLY A 5 -11.64 -15.97 22.72
CA GLY A 5 -11.48 -14.53 22.47
C GLY A 5 -10.08 -14.13 22.01
N SER A 6 -9.03 -14.79 22.48
CA SER A 6 -7.64 -14.43 22.11
C SER A 6 -7.24 -14.86 20.70
N SER A 7 -7.85 -15.93 20.19
CA SER A 7 -7.60 -16.42 18.83
C SER A 7 -8.18 -15.49 17.75
N ALA A 8 -9.36 -14.91 18.00
CA ALA A 8 -10.01 -14.00 17.05
C ALA A 8 -9.25 -12.66 16.91
N ILE A 9 -8.72 -12.12 18.00
CA ILE A 9 -7.95 -10.86 17.99
C ILE A 9 -6.63 -11.05 17.21
N GLY A 10 -5.95 -12.18 17.42
CA GLY A 10 -4.72 -12.49 16.69
C GLY A 10 -4.95 -12.64 15.18
N TYR A 11 -6.09 -13.19 14.77
CA TYR A 11 -6.44 -13.35 13.35
C TYR A 11 -6.73 -12.02 12.65
N VAL A 12 -7.50 -11.14 13.30
CA VAL A 12 -7.82 -9.79 12.77
C VAL A 12 -6.58 -8.91 12.64
N MET A 13 -5.64 -8.98 13.60
CA MET A 13 -4.39 -8.23 13.53
C MET A 13 -3.46 -8.76 12.42
N ALA A 14 -3.39 -10.07 12.23
CA ALA A 14 -2.59 -10.68 11.16
C ALA A 14 -3.13 -10.33 9.77
N ASP A 15 -4.43 -10.18 9.63
CA ASP A 15 -5.08 -9.81 8.36
C ASP A 15 -4.84 -8.34 8.00
N GLY A 16 -4.81 -7.46 9.00
CA GLY A 16 -4.48 -6.04 8.84
C GLY A 16 -3.04 -5.82 8.33
N GLU A 17 -2.05 -6.57 8.84
CA GLU A 17 -0.67 -6.47 8.38
C GLU A 17 -0.48 -7.01 6.96
N LYS A 18 -1.16 -8.10 6.62
CA LYS A 18 -1.18 -8.61 5.25
C LYS A 18 -1.81 -7.61 4.27
N ALA A 19 -2.91 -6.97 4.66
CA ALA A 19 -3.54 -5.91 3.86
C ALA A 19 -2.59 -4.72 3.69
N ARG A 20 -1.88 -4.31 4.74
CA ARG A 20 -0.86 -3.27 4.67
C ARG A 20 0.25 -3.63 3.70
N LEU A 21 0.79 -4.86 3.78
CA LEU A 21 1.81 -5.35 2.87
C LEU A 21 1.35 -5.32 1.41
N ARG A 22 0.13 -5.80 1.14
CA ARG A 22 -0.45 -5.77 -0.21
C ARG A 22 -0.62 -4.34 -0.73
N PHE A 23 -1.01 -3.40 0.15
CA PHE A 23 -1.17 -2.00 -0.24
C PHE A 23 0.18 -1.32 -0.54
N VAL A 24 1.22 -1.57 0.24
CA VAL A 24 2.59 -1.10 -0.03
C VAL A 24 3.08 -1.63 -1.39
N ARG A 25 2.83 -2.90 -1.69
CA ARG A 25 3.13 -3.48 -3.00
C ARG A 25 2.37 -2.82 -4.15
N ALA A 26 1.08 -2.54 -3.95
CA ALA A 26 0.28 -1.82 -4.94
C ALA A 26 0.84 -0.42 -5.22
N MET A 27 1.23 0.31 -4.18
CA MET A 27 1.88 1.63 -4.33
C MET A 27 3.19 1.52 -5.11
N ARG A 28 4.05 0.55 -4.78
CA ARG A 28 5.31 0.32 -5.50
C ARG A 28 5.07 0.03 -6.98
N ARG A 29 4.15 -0.88 -7.30
CA ARG A 29 3.81 -1.21 -8.69
C ARG A 29 3.31 0.02 -9.44
N SER A 30 2.46 0.85 -8.83
CA SER A 30 2.00 2.07 -9.46
C SER A 30 3.14 3.05 -9.74
N LEU A 31 4.12 3.18 -8.83
CA LEU A 31 5.31 4.00 -9.04
C LEU A 31 6.18 3.49 -10.20
N ILE A 32 6.37 2.18 -10.30
CA ILE A 32 7.12 1.57 -11.41
C ILE A 32 6.42 1.86 -12.74
N HIS A 33 5.09 1.69 -12.83
CA HIS A 33 4.33 2.03 -14.02
C HIS A 33 4.42 3.52 -14.37
N MET A 34 4.33 4.41 -13.36
CA MET A 34 4.51 5.86 -13.58
C MET A 34 5.90 6.16 -14.13
N HIS A 35 6.95 5.56 -13.55
CA HIS A 35 8.31 5.73 -13.97
C HIS A 35 8.53 5.35 -15.44
N GLU A 36 8.06 4.18 -15.85
CA GLU A 36 8.15 3.69 -17.22
C GLU A 36 7.43 4.61 -18.20
N ARG A 37 6.19 4.98 -17.88
CA ARG A 37 5.39 5.84 -18.75
C ARG A 37 5.98 7.25 -18.90
N ILE A 38 6.46 7.85 -17.81
CA ILE A 38 7.14 9.16 -17.87
C ILE A 38 8.39 9.06 -18.75
N ARG A 39 9.15 7.99 -18.60
CA ARG A 39 10.41 7.79 -19.36
C ARG A 39 10.19 7.64 -20.86
N TYR A 40 9.16 6.90 -21.27
CA TYR A 40 8.97 6.52 -22.67
C TYR A 40 7.91 7.35 -23.39
N GLU A 41 6.80 7.70 -22.72
CA GLU A 41 5.64 8.30 -23.36
C GLU A 41 5.50 9.80 -23.11
N LYS A 42 6.08 10.33 -22.03
CA LYS A 42 5.89 11.73 -21.57
C LYS A 42 4.42 12.17 -21.53
N PRO A 43 3.52 11.41 -20.91
CA PRO A 43 2.10 11.71 -20.92
C PRO A 43 1.78 12.96 -20.10
N SER A 44 0.61 13.56 -20.36
CA SER A 44 0.06 14.56 -19.41
C SER A 44 -0.23 13.90 -18.06
N LEU A 45 -0.27 14.70 -16.99
CA LEU A 45 -0.53 14.17 -15.64
C LEU A 45 -1.82 13.35 -15.57
N ALA A 46 -2.90 13.83 -16.19
CA ALA A 46 -4.17 13.11 -16.24
C ALA A 46 -4.04 11.78 -17.00
N ALA A 47 -3.37 11.78 -18.17
CA ALA A 47 -3.13 10.56 -18.94
C ALA A 47 -2.23 9.56 -18.21
N LEU A 48 -1.24 10.06 -17.45
CA LEU A 48 -0.40 9.22 -16.61
C LEU A 48 -1.22 8.45 -15.58
N LEU A 49 -2.06 9.14 -14.82
CA LEU A 49 -2.88 8.55 -13.78
C LEU A 49 -3.96 7.62 -14.34
N ALA A 50 -4.60 8.01 -15.45
CA ALA A 50 -5.59 7.18 -16.14
C ALA A 50 -5.00 5.88 -16.72
N GLY A 51 -3.72 5.87 -17.02
CA GLY A 51 -3.07 4.68 -17.60
C GLY A 51 -2.59 3.65 -16.57
N ILE A 52 -2.81 3.88 -15.28
CA ILE A 52 -2.41 2.92 -14.25
C ILE A 52 -3.57 1.96 -14.00
N ASN A 53 -3.44 0.77 -14.57
CA ASN A 53 -4.41 -0.32 -14.44
C ASN A 53 -3.77 -1.48 -13.67
N LEU A 54 -4.04 -1.55 -12.38
CA LEU A 54 -3.59 -2.61 -11.48
C LEU A 54 -4.83 -3.36 -10.99
N ASP A 55 -4.90 -4.66 -11.20
CA ASP A 55 -6.08 -5.47 -10.91
C ASP A 55 -5.81 -6.82 -10.23
N ALA A 56 -4.54 -7.17 -10.01
CA ALA A 56 -4.15 -8.46 -9.45
C ALA A 56 -4.65 -8.68 -8.02
N THR A 57 -4.77 -7.61 -7.22
CA THR A 57 -5.25 -7.67 -5.85
C THR A 57 -6.36 -6.65 -5.57
N PRO A 58 -7.19 -6.86 -4.52
CA PRO A 58 -8.20 -5.87 -4.14
C PRO A 58 -7.60 -4.50 -3.84
N GLU A 59 -6.42 -4.45 -3.22
CA GLU A 59 -5.71 -3.22 -2.89
C GLU A 59 -5.21 -2.50 -4.15
N GLU A 60 -4.75 -3.24 -5.14
CA GLU A 60 -4.37 -2.68 -6.45
C GLU A 60 -5.56 -2.07 -7.16
N ARG A 61 -6.70 -2.75 -7.21
CA ARG A 61 -7.93 -2.21 -7.79
C ARG A 61 -8.40 -0.95 -7.09
N GLN A 62 -8.33 -0.93 -5.76
CA GLN A 62 -8.67 0.27 -4.98
C GLN A 62 -7.76 1.44 -5.32
N LEU A 63 -6.44 1.22 -5.39
CA LEU A 63 -5.48 2.26 -5.74
C LEU A 63 -5.67 2.74 -7.19
N SER A 64 -5.87 1.83 -8.12
CA SER A 64 -6.15 2.13 -9.53
C SER A 64 -7.40 3.01 -9.66
N THR A 65 -8.51 2.61 -9.04
CA THR A 65 -9.76 3.39 -9.02
C THR A 65 -9.55 4.79 -8.44
N LEU A 66 -8.75 4.90 -7.36
CA LEU A 66 -8.42 6.18 -6.76
C LEU A 66 -7.63 7.09 -7.71
N LEU A 67 -6.61 6.54 -8.40
CA LEU A 67 -5.80 7.30 -9.35
C LEU A 67 -6.61 7.73 -10.57
N HIS A 68 -7.53 6.89 -11.06
CA HIS A 68 -8.49 7.23 -12.11
C HIS A 68 -9.41 8.38 -11.68
N ALA A 69 -9.98 8.32 -10.47
CA ALA A 69 -10.80 9.43 -9.93
C ALA A 69 -10.02 10.74 -9.84
N CYS A 70 -8.73 10.67 -9.46
CA CYS A 70 -7.84 11.83 -9.48
C CYS A 70 -7.63 12.37 -10.90
N SER A 71 -7.41 11.48 -11.88
CA SER A 71 -7.26 11.84 -13.31
C SER A 71 -8.48 12.61 -13.82
N GLU A 72 -9.68 12.09 -13.57
CA GLU A 72 -10.92 12.75 -13.99
C GLU A 72 -11.09 14.15 -13.39
N ARG A 73 -10.77 14.32 -12.10
CA ARG A 73 -10.84 15.64 -11.45
C ARG A 73 -9.86 16.64 -12.03
N ILE A 74 -8.64 16.19 -12.33
CA ILE A 74 -7.61 17.03 -12.95
C ILE A 74 -8.06 17.45 -14.37
N SER A 75 -8.62 16.51 -15.14
CA SER A 75 -9.09 16.75 -16.51
C SER A 75 -10.27 17.75 -16.58
N ARG A 76 -11.09 17.83 -15.53
CA ARG A 76 -12.22 18.77 -15.46
C ARG A 76 -11.83 20.25 -15.18
N GLY A 77 -10.54 20.56 -15.14
CA GLY A 77 -10.04 21.94 -15.16
C GLY A 77 -10.05 22.70 -13.82
N SER A 78 -10.42 22.07 -12.72
CA SER A 78 -10.13 22.63 -11.39
C SER A 78 -8.69 22.27 -11.08
N ASN A 79 -7.76 23.21 -11.18
CA ASN A 79 -6.32 22.99 -10.92
C ASN A 79 -6.02 22.71 -9.41
N PRO A 80 -6.60 21.66 -8.79
CA PRO A 80 -6.28 21.25 -7.45
C PRO A 80 -4.94 20.53 -7.50
N GLN A 81 -4.10 20.80 -6.53
CA GLN A 81 -2.88 20.02 -6.37
C GLN A 81 -3.26 18.53 -6.26
N LEU A 82 -2.65 17.69 -7.06
CA LEU A 82 -2.94 16.24 -7.10
C LEU A 82 -2.98 15.63 -5.69
N VAL A 83 -2.03 16.02 -4.82
CA VAL A 83 -1.95 15.51 -3.44
C VAL A 83 -3.20 15.85 -2.61
N GLN A 84 -3.83 16.99 -2.85
CA GLN A 84 -5.06 17.36 -2.13
C GLN A 84 -6.27 16.54 -2.59
N VAL A 85 -6.36 16.30 -3.90
CA VAL A 85 -7.41 15.43 -4.48
C VAL A 85 -7.23 14.03 -3.97
N PHE A 86 -6.01 13.51 -4.06
CA PHE A 86 -5.66 12.18 -3.58
C PHE A 86 -5.95 12.02 -2.08
N GLY A 87 -5.52 12.96 -1.24
CA GLY A 87 -5.78 12.93 0.19
C GLY A 87 -7.26 12.98 0.57
N ARG A 88 -8.11 13.61 -0.25
CA ARG A 88 -9.57 13.61 -0.04
C ARG A 88 -10.20 12.26 -0.42
N GLU A 89 -9.84 11.73 -1.57
CA GLU A 89 -10.39 10.47 -2.07
C GLU A 89 -9.86 9.25 -1.29
N SER A 90 -8.60 9.28 -0.87
CA SER A 90 -7.97 8.18 -0.12
C SER A 90 -8.60 7.94 1.26
N ARG A 91 -9.22 8.96 1.87
CA ARG A 91 -9.94 8.82 3.14
C ARG A 91 -11.13 7.86 3.06
N ARG A 92 -11.63 7.60 1.86
CA ARG A 92 -12.73 6.67 1.61
C ARG A 92 -12.28 5.22 1.51
N LEU A 93 -10.97 4.98 1.43
CA LEU A 93 -10.40 3.65 1.28
C LEU A 93 -9.98 3.10 2.64
N THR A 94 -10.65 2.04 3.08
CA THR A 94 -10.31 1.34 4.33
C THR A 94 -8.89 0.78 4.32
N GLY A 95 -8.43 0.27 3.18
CA GLY A 95 -7.06 -0.24 3.02
C GLY A 95 -5.98 0.83 3.14
N TYR A 96 -6.25 2.08 2.75
CA TYR A 96 -5.32 3.19 2.91
C TYR A 96 -5.18 3.64 4.37
N ALA A 97 -6.22 3.46 5.18
CA ALA A 97 -6.19 3.79 6.61
C ALA A 97 -5.25 2.88 7.42
N VAL A 98 -5.01 1.65 6.96
CA VAL A 98 -4.10 0.68 7.58
C VAL A 98 -2.62 1.04 7.38
N LEU A 99 -2.31 1.89 6.38
CA LEU A 99 -0.94 2.33 6.10
C LEU A 99 -0.39 3.24 7.21
N GLY A 100 0.87 3.02 7.56
CA GLY A 100 1.60 3.92 8.45
C GLY A 100 1.77 5.32 7.84
N LYS A 101 1.96 6.32 8.71
CA LYS A 101 2.18 7.70 8.26
C LYS A 101 3.38 7.81 7.32
N ALA A 102 4.47 7.09 7.62
CA ALA A 102 5.68 7.11 6.80
C ALA A 102 5.44 6.56 5.39
N ASP A 103 4.67 5.44 5.28
CA ASP A 103 4.35 4.81 4.00
C ASP A 103 3.51 5.74 3.12
N ARG A 104 2.50 6.40 3.72
CA ARG A 104 1.67 7.39 3.03
C ARG A 104 2.47 8.60 2.57
N CYS A 105 3.29 9.18 3.46
CA CYS A 105 4.12 10.34 3.13
C CYS A 105 5.09 10.05 1.98
N ALA A 106 5.67 8.84 1.90
CA ALA A 106 6.57 8.47 0.81
C ALA A 106 5.86 8.51 -0.55
N PHE A 107 4.63 8.04 -0.64
CA PHE A 107 3.84 8.05 -1.86
C PHE A 107 3.28 9.44 -2.18
N GLU A 108 2.71 10.12 -1.19
CA GLU A 108 2.13 11.46 -1.33
C GLU A 108 3.17 12.51 -1.74
N SER A 109 4.44 12.37 -1.30
CA SER A 109 5.52 13.26 -1.72
C SER A 109 5.79 13.20 -3.22
N VAL A 110 5.70 12.02 -3.83
CA VAL A 110 5.79 11.88 -5.30
C VAL A 110 4.61 12.56 -5.97
N LEU A 111 3.38 12.30 -5.49
CA LEU A 111 2.17 12.91 -6.05
C LEU A 111 2.17 14.45 -5.97
N ALA A 112 2.81 15.02 -4.94
CA ALA A 112 2.91 16.47 -4.77
C ALA A 112 3.78 17.13 -5.86
N GLU A 113 4.80 16.42 -6.33
CA GLU A 113 5.77 16.95 -7.31
C GLU A 113 5.48 16.50 -8.76
N LEU A 114 4.60 15.51 -8.94
CA LEU A 114 4.18 15.06 -10.27
C LEU A 114 3.53 16.22 -11.07
N GLY A 115 4.07 16.45 -12.25
CA GLY A 115 3.62 17.52 -13.15
C GLY A 115 4.12 18.93 -12.82
N ARG A 116 4.90 19.10 -11.74
CA ARG A 116 5.47 20.40 -11.30
C ARG A 116 6.95 20.51 -11.60
N THR A 117 7.67 19.41 -11.54
CA THR A 117 9.12 19.35 -11.74
C THR A 117 9.49 18.80 -13.11
N GLY A 118 10.74 18.99 -13.51
CA GLY A 118 11.25 18.42 -14.76
C GLY A 118 11.27 16.89 -14.75
N MET A 119 11.28 16.27 -15.94
CA MET A 119 11.21 14.82 -16.10
C MET A 119 12.28 14.06 -15.30
N SER A 120 13.53 14.52 -15.35
CA SER A 120 14.64 13.89 -14.63
C SER A 120 14.42 13.89 -13.12
N GLU A 121 13.89 14.98 -12.58
CA GLU A 121 13.58 15.11 -11.17
C GLU A 121 12.40 14.23 -10.77
N GLN A 122 11.35 14.15 -11.59
CA GLN A 122 10.22 13.24 -11.36
C GLN A 122 10.70 11.79 -11.31
N LEU A 123 11.52 11.35 -12.25
CA LEU A 123 12.07 9.99 -12.26
C LEU A 123 12.93 9.71 -11.03
N ARG A 124 13.74 10.69 -10.59
CA ARG A 124 14.55 10.58 -9.38
C ARG A 124 13.69 10.43 -8.13
N LEU A 125 12.64 11.23 -8.00
CA LEU A 125 11.72 11.19 -6.85
C LEU A 125 10.94 9.88 -6.80
N ILE A 126 10.44 9.39 -7.94
CA ILE A 126 9.76 8.09 -8.03
C ILE A 126 10.71 6.96 -7.61
N GLY A 127 11.95 6.95 -8.11
CA GLY A 127 12.94 5.96 -7.74
C GLY A 127 13.27 5.96 -6.24
N ALA A 128 13.43 7.15 -5.65
CA ALA A 128 13.67 7.28 -4.21
C ALA A 128 12.47 6.81 -3.36
N ALA A 129 11.25 7.07 -3.81
CA ALA A 129 10.05 6.60 -3.12
C ALA A 129 9.85 5.08 -3.26
N ASP A 130 10.12 4.50 -4.46
CA ASP A 130 10.07 3.05 -4.64
C ASP A 130 11.06 2.34 -3.72
N GLU A 131 12.29 2.84 -3.62
CA GLU A 131 13.31 2.26 -2.74
C GLU A 131 12.89 2.30 -1.25
N ARG A 132 12.31 3.41 -0.78
CA ARG A 132 11.78 3.52 0.58
C ARG A 132 10.64 2.52 0.83
N LEU A 133 9.72 2.40 -0.12
CA LEU A 133 8.61 1.46 -0.01
C LEU A 133 9.08 0.00 -0.12
N ARG A 134 10.17 -0.27 -0.88
CA ARG A 134 10.81 -1.59 -0.94
C ARG A 134 11.36 -2.00 0.42
N GLN A 135 12.08 -1.11 1.08
CA GLN A 135 12.60 -1.34 2.44
C GLN A 135 11.45 -1.61 3.43
N ARG A 136 10.37 -0.80 3.34
CA ARG A 136 9.17 -1.03 4.18
C ARG A 136 8.47 -2.34 3.89
N GLU A 137 8.41 -2.75 2.64
CA GLU A 137 7.86 -4.05 2.25
C GLU A 137 8.65 -5.20 2.90
N GLU A 138 9.98 -5.14 2.87
CA GLU A 138 10.85 -6.14 3.49
C GLU A 138 10.68 -6.19 5.02
N GLU A 139 10.62 -5.03 5.67
CA GLU A 139 10.39 -4.92 7.12
C GLU A 139 9.04 -5.56 7.52
N ILE A 140 7.95 -5.17 6.86
CA ILE A 140 6.61 -5.70 7.14
C ILE A 140 6.56 -7.22 6.86
N ALA A 141 7.19 -7.67 5.77
CA ALA A 141 7.24 -9.09 5.44
C ALA A 141 8.00 -9.90 6.50
N ALA A 142 9.11 -9.38 7.02
CA ALA A 142 9.87 -9.99 8.09
C ALA A 142 9.05 -10.05 9.40
N GLU A 143 8.39 -8.97 9.78
CA GLU A 143 7.49 -8.94 10.95
C GLU A 143 6.36 -9.97 10.83
N CYS A 144 5.72 -10.08 9.66
CA CYS A 144 4.69 -11.07 9.40
C CYS A 144 5.21 -12.52 9.55
N GLN A 145 6.44 -12.80 9.08
CA GLN A 145 7.04 -14.14 9.20
C GLN A 145 7.36 -14.49 10.65
N VAL A 146 7.93 -13.57 11.42
CA VAL A 146 8.24 -13.78 12.85
C VAL A 146 6.96 -14.09 13.63
N ARG A 147 5.90 -13.30 13.44
CA ARG A 147 4.60 -13.54 14.09
C ARG A 147 3.98 -14.87 13.69
N ALA A 148 4.04 -15.23 12.41
CA ALA A 148 3.53 -16.51 11.94
C ALA A 148 4.27 -17.72 12.60
N ARG A 149 5.58 -17.61 12.81
CA ARG A 149 6.36 -18.61 13.54
C ARG A 149 5.95 -18.69 15.01
N LEU A 150 5.82 -17.54 15.68
CA LEU A 150 5.40 -17.48 17.09
C LEU A 150 4.01 -18.12 17.31
N ILE A 151 3.04 -17.80 16.46
CA ILE A 151 1.70 -18.39 16.55
C ILE A 151 1.76 -19.92 16.35
N ARG A 152 2.57 -20.39 15.39
CA ARG A 152 2.73 -21.81 15.14
C ARG A 152 3.39 -22.55 16.33
N THR A 153 4.46 -22.00 16.90
CA THR A 153 5.13 -22.61 18.06
C THR A 153 4.24 -22.60 19.30
N LEU A 154 3.55 -21.50 19.59
CA LEU A 154 2.60 -21.42 20.70
C LEU A 154 1.43 -22.39 20.51
N GLY A 155 0.90 -22.54 19.29
CA GLY A 155 -0.16 -23.51 18.99
C GLY A 155 0.27 -24.96 19.22
N VAL A 156 1.48 -25.32 18.84
CA VAL A 156 2.03 -26.68 19.05
C VAL A 156 2.25 -26.96 20.55
N THR A 157 2.85 -26.00 21.28
CA THR A 157 3.11 -26.17 22.74
C THR A 157 1.81 -26.21 23.55
N ALA A 158 0.84 -25.37 23.23
CA ALA A 158 -0.47 -25.38 23.89
C ALA A 158 -1.24 -26.68 23.59
N GLY A 159 -1.17 -27.17 22.36
CA GLY A 159 -1.78 -28.46 21.98
C GLY A 159 -1.15 -29.64 22.70
N ALA A 160 0.17 -29.68 22.82
CA ALA A 160 0.88 -30.74 23.57
C ALA A 160 0.56 -30.70 25.07
N ALA A 161 0.51 -29.50 25.67
CA ALA A 161 0.13 -29.35 27.08
C ALA A 161 -1.33 -29.79 27.35
N ALA A 162 -2.25 -29.43 26.46
CA ALA A 162 -3.65 -29.86 26.57
C ALA A 162 -3.78 -31.39 26.43
N PHE A 163 -3.01 -32.00 25.55
CA PHE A 163 -2.99 -33.47 25.38
C PHE A 163 -2.47 -34.17 26.63
N MET A 164 -1.40 -33.65 27.27
CA MET A 164 -0.86 -34.22 28.52
C MET A 164 -1.82 -34.10 29.72
N LEU A 165 -2.71 -33.10 29.72
CA LEU A 165 -3.69 -32.92 30.77
C LEU A 165 -4.95 -33.80 30.61
N LEU A 166 -5.16 -34.38 29.43
CA LEU A 166 -6.31 -35.22 29.08
C LEU A 166 -6.00 -36.71 29.15
N VAL A 167 -4.73 -37.10 29.24
CA VAL A 167 -4.26 -38.46 29.44
C VAL A 167 -3.81 -38.69 30.88
#